data_d899e0e928594bc5582b8a2d22403e28
#
_entry.id   d899e0e928594bc5582b8a2d22403e28
#
_cell.length_a   1.000
_cell.length_b   1.000
_cell.length_c   1.000
_cell.angle_alpha   90.00
_cell.angle_beta   90.00
_cell.angle_gamma   90.00
#
_symmetry.space_group_name_H-M   'P 1'
#
loop_
_entity.id
_entity.type
_entity.pdbx_description
1 polymer ?
#
loop_
_entity_poly.entity_id
_entity_poly.type
_entity_poly.pdbx_seq_one_letter_code
_entity_poly.pdbx_strand_id
1 'polypeptide(L)'
;TALAETEAEWNAKCEWKTGTGTTLYAVTQGTATSSDLSDFVPVGTLPANTYVGILERSGHMRNVRYWNGSGTSSGWVDSAALVWVGSNSSKPKPSGSRATASDLSRKPDDTWNTLTVTYSDGDEAQTVSLQTLGVAMSEIYMDGEFLRVPTASLSWETEADDNQRIAVIYAPSTGKCTMREEASKKGKIIMTCKAGRVVSVLRVGDVYTRIVYDGVEGLVLNSCLKFYETPDEDAFTTGLLSAKGKTNTTATVSVYQLTKSRRRLDKIRVGAYLAVMDKVGEWYEVDVNGWHGFVKDANVTLDA
;
A
#
# COMPACT_ATOMS: atom_id res chain seq x y z
N THR A 1 22.76 13.44 16.01
CA THR A 1 21.39 13.77 16.48
C THR A 1 20.57 14.07 15.24
N ALA A 2 19.59 13.20 14.92
CA ALA A 2 18.63 13.49 13.87
C ALA A 2 17.89 14.78 14.25
N LEU A 3 17.79 15.71 13.33
CA LEU A 3 16.97 16.91 13.51
C LEU A 3 15.51 16.48 13.65
N ALA A 4 14.80 17.01 14.63
CA ALA A 4 13.38 16.77 14.80
C ALA A 4 12.62 17.22 13.54
N GLU A 5 11.64 16.44 13.13
CA GLU A 5 10.76 16.76 12.00
C GLU A 5 10.04 18.09 12.27
N THR A 6 9.90 18.90 11.24
CA THR A 6 9.16 20.17 11.29
C THR A 6 7.73 19.97 10.77
N GLU A 7 6.81 20.87 11.15
CA GLU A 7 5.44 20.87 10.62
C GLU A 7 5.41 20.95 9.07
N ALA A 8 6.31 21.72 8.46
CA ALA A 8 6.37 21.84 7.00
C ALA A 8 6.77 20.53 6.32
N GLU A 9 7.69 19.78 6.93
CA GLU A 9 8.10 18.45 6.47
C GLU A 9 6.97 17.44 6.63
N TRP A 10 6.28 17.47 7.77
CA TRP A 10 5.09 16.68 8.00
C TRP A 10 4.01 16.95 6.94
N ASN A 11 3.62 18.22 6.77
CA ASN A 11 2.60 18.64 5.82
C ASN A 11 2.95 18.26 4.37
N ALA A 12 4.22 18.28 4.01
CA ALA A 12 4.68 17.87 2.68
C ALA A 12 4.50 16.37 2.41
N LYS A 13 4.57 15.53 3.45
CA LYS A 13 4.37 14.08 3.36
C LYS A 13 2.89 13.70 3.33
N CYS A 14 2.02 14.50 3.96
CA CYS A 14 0.61 14.17 4.07
C CYS A 14 -0.11 14.27 2.73
N GLU A 15 -0.95 13.31 2.44
CA GLU A 15 -1.78 13.28 1.22
C GLU A 15 -3.24 13.66 1.49
N TRP A 16 -3.60 13.80 2.75
CA TRP A 16 -4.91 14.18 3.20
C TRP A 16 -4.86 15.43 4.07
N LYS A 17 -5.96 16.14 4.11
CA LYS A 17 -6.23 17.21 5.08
C LYS A 17 -7.69 17.20 5.49
N THR A 18 -7.99 17.83 6.61
CA THR A 18 -9.37 18.13 6.98
C THR A 18 -9.94 19.18 6.02
N GLY A 19 -11.09 18.92 5.41
CA GLY A 19 -11.81 19.88 4.56
C GLY A 19 -12.50 20.96 5.41
N THR A 20 -13.11 20.52 6.51
CA THR A 20 -13.75 21.35 7.55
C THR A 20 -13.17 20.99 8.90
N GLY A 21 -13.40 21.77 9.93
CA GLY A 21 -13.09 21.36 11.30
C GLY A 21 -13.85 20.07 11.64
N THR A 22 -13.19 19.13 12.28
CA THR A 22 -13.76 17.83 12.61
C THR A 22 -13.49 17.44 14.05
N THR A 23 -14.39 16.65 14.64
CA THR A 23 -14.20 16.09 15.99
C THR A 23 -13.12 15.01 15.94
N LEU A 24 -12.22 15.08 16.90
CA LEU A 24 -11.19 14.07 17.16
C LEU A 24 -11.69 13.13 18.26
N TYR A 25 -11.55 11.84 18.02
CA TYR A 25 -12.00 10.79 18.94
C TYR A 25 -10.82 9.94 19.40
N ALA A 26 -10.92 9.42 20.63
CA ALA A 26 -10.13 8.30 21.13
C ALA A 26 -10.99 7.04 21.19
N VAL A 27 -10.37 5.87 21.17
CA VAL A 27 -11.02 4.58 21.37
C VAL A 27 -10.81 4.13 22.80
N THR A 28 -11.87 3.73 23.48
CA THR A 28 -11.85 3.43 24.92
C THR A 28 -11.33 2.03 25.25
N GLN A 29 -11.37 1.10 24.32
CA GLN A 29 -10.84 -0.27 24.51
C GLN A 29 -10.40 -0.90 23.19
N GLY A 30 -9.16 -1.37 23.12
CA GLY A 30 -8.66 -2.26 22.07
C GLY A 30 -8.65 -1.67 20.65
N THR A 31 -8.40 -2.50 19.68
CA THR A 31 -8.54 -2.18 18.25
C THR A 31 -10.02 -1.93 17.94
N ALA A 32 -10.34 -0.75 17.42
CA ALA A 32 -11.69 -0.45 16.95
C ALA A 32 -12.05 -1.35 15.78
N THR A 33 -12.71 -2.46 16.05
CA THR A 33 -13.18 -3.41 15.01
C THR A 33 -14.62 -3.14 14.58
N SER A 34 -15.30 -2.19 15.23
CA SER A 34 -16.71 -1.89 15.04
C SER A 34 -16.91 -0.61 14.25
N SER A 35 -17.85 -0.62 13.32
CA SER A 35 -18.42 0.58 12.69
C SER A 35 -19.36 1.36 13.65
N ASP A 36 -19.51 0.89 14.87
CA ASP A 36 -20.35 1.51 15.88
C ASP A 36 -19.60 2.67 16.54
N LEU A 37 -20.22 3.84 16.52
CA LEU A 37 -19.66 5.06 17.14
C LEU A 37 -19.57 4.99 18.69
N SER A 38 -20.20 4.00 19.31
CA SER A 38 -20.20 3.84 20.78
C SER A 38 -18.81 3.69 21.38
N ASP A 39 -17.84 3.16 20.61
CA ASP A 39 -16.46 2.95 21.06
C ASP A 39 -15.59 4.21 20.94
N PHE A 40 -16.09 5.27 20.29
CA PHE A 40 -15.37 6.49 20.02
C PHE A 40 -15.78 7.61 20.96
N VAL A 41 -14.84 8.05 21.80
CA VAL A 41 -15.05 9.15 22.76
C VAL A 41 -14.44 10.43 22.20
N PRO A 42 -15.20 11.53 22.09
CA PRO A 42 -14.66 12.82 21.67
C PRO A 42 -13.57 13.30 22.63
N VAL A 43 -12.39 13.64 22.10
CA VAL A 43 -11.26 14.15 22.91
C VAL A 43 -10.79 15.53 22.45
N GLY A 44 -11.31 16.04 21.34
CA GLY A 44 -10.94 17.37 20.85
C GLY A 44 -11.49 17.64 19.45
N THR A 45 -10.86 18.59 18.78
CA THR A 45 -11.19 18.94 17.39
C THR A 45 -9.92 19.19 16.59
N LEU A 46 -9.94 18.83 15.32
CA LEU A 46 -8.93 19.26 14.35
C LEU A 46 -9.48 20.43 13.53
N PRO A 47 -8.73 21.52 13.39
CA PRO A 47 -9.11 22.64 12.54
C PRO A 47 -9.24 22.21 11.06
N ALA A 48 -9.95 22.98 10.27
CA ALA A 48 -9.95 22.85 8.81
C ALA A 48 -8.52 23.03 8.25
N ASN A 49 -8.23 22.36 7.17
CA ASN A 49 -6.91 22.35 6.51
C ASN A 49 -5.75 21.78 7.34
N THR A 50 -6.02 21.03 8.43
CA THR A 50 -4.99 20.26 9.12
C THR A 50 -4.56 19.11 8.24
N TYR A 51 -3.28 19.04 7.91
CA TYR A 51 -2.70 17.92 7.14
C TYR A 51 -2.58 16.67 8.01
N VAL A 52 -3.00 15.55 7.45
CA VAL A 52 -3.07 14.28 8.18
C VAL A 52 -2.54 13.11 7.35
N GLY A 53 -1.88 12.17 8.00
CA GLY A 53 -1.58 10.83 7.47
C GLY A 53 -2.61 9.85 8.01
N ILE A 54 -3.19 8.99 7.17
CA ILE A 54 -4.12 7.97 7.61
C ILE A 54 -3.31 6.78 8.12
N LEU A 55 -3.58 6.34 9.34
CA LEU A 55 -2.93 5.20 9.99
C LEU A 55 -3.77 3.93 9.86
N GLU A 56 -5.09 4.07 10.07
CA GLU A 56 -5.99 2.93 10.17
C GLU A 56 -7.39 3.33 9.69
N ARG A 57 -8.18 2.32 9.33
CA ARG A 57 -9.59 2.50 8.92
C ARG A 57 -10.50 1.56 9.71
N SER A 58 -11.61 2.09 10.21
CA SER A 58 -12.67 1.30 10.82
C SER A 58 -14.02 1.86 10.35
N GLY A 59 -14.71 1.16 9.48
CA GLY A 59 -15.93 1.66 8.88
C GLY A 59 -15.75 3.04 8.22
N HIS A 60 -16.51 4.03 8.65
CA HIS A 60 -16.38 5.43 8.21
C HIS A 60 -15.35 6.22 9.02
N MET A 61 -14.77 5.65 10.06
CA MET A 61 -13.76 6.30 10.88
C MET A 61 -12.35 6.08 10.33
N ARG A 62 -11.47 7.04 10.54
CA ARG A 62 -10.05 7.01 10.18
C ARG A 62 -9.20 7.39 11.37
N ASN A 63 -8.30 6.52 11.78
CA ASN A 63 -7.22 6.91 12.67
C ASN A 63 -6.23 7.75 11.86
N VAL A 64 -5.98 8.96 12.28
CA VAL A 64 -5.11 9.88 11.56
C VAL A 64 -3.98 10.36 12.47
N ARG A 65 -2.82 10.52 11.89
CA ARG A 65 -1.69 11.21 12.50
C ARG A 65 -1.68 12.65 12.02
N TYR A 66 -1.46 13.60 12.92
CA TYR A 66 -1.49 15.02 12.61
C TYR A 66 -0.44 15.77 13.43
N TRP A 67 -0.07 16.96 12.96
CA TRP A 67 0.83 17.85 13.70
C TRP A 67 0.06 18.61 14.78
N ASN A 68 0.56 18.56 16.02
CA ASN A 68 -0.09 19.18 17.19
C ASN A 68 0.59 20.49 17.66
N GLY A 69 1.53 21.04 16.87
CA GLY A 69 2.30 22.23 17.19
C GLY A 69 3.70 21.96 17.75
N SER A 70 3.96 20.78 18.31
CA SER A 70 5.27 20.40 18.86
C SER A 70 5.80 19.07 18.33
N GLY A 71 4.96 18.33 17.62
CA GLY A 71 5.26 17.01 17.06
C GLY A 71 4.02 16.40 16.47
N THR A 72 4.02 15.09 16.29
CA THR A 72 2.87 14.37 15.75
C THR A 72 2.06 13.68 16.86
N SER A 73 0.75 13.71 16.73
CA SER A 73 -0.21 13.00 17.55
C SER A 73 -1.18 12.22 16.69
N SER A 74 -1.92 11.29 17.26
CA SER A 74 -2.91 10.51 16.52
C SER A 74 -4.28 10.54 17.18
N GLY A 75 -5.31 10.24 16.39
CA GLY A 75 -6.69 10.10 16.85
C GLY A 75 -7.63 9.81 15.69
N TRP A 76 -8.86 9.50 16.01
CA TRP A 76 -9.86 9.10 15.03
C TRP A 76 -10.70 10.28 14.57
N VAL A 77 -11.01 10.34 13.28
CA VAL A 77 -11.89 11.33 12.66
C VAL A 77 -12.85 10.64 11.69
N ASP A 78 -13.97 11.27 11.40
CA ASP A 78 -14.86 10.81 10.33
C ASP A 78 -14.20 11.03 8.97
N SER A 79 -14.24 10.00 8.12
CA SER A 79 -13.69 10.05 6.76
C SER A 79 -14.36 11.11 5.87
N ALA A 80 -15.61 11.45 6.14
CA ALA A 80 -16.33 12.51 5.43
C ALA A 80 -15.71 13.90 5.63
N ALA A 81 -14.95 14.09 6.71
CA ALA A 81 -14.25 15.35 6.98
C ALA A 81 -12.89 15.45 6.26
N LEU A 82 -12.43 14.38 5.62
CA LEU A 82 -11.13 14.32 4.98
C LEU A 82 -11.22 14.61 3.48
N VAL A 83 -10.31 15.44 3.00
CA VAL A 83 -10.13 15.79 1.60
C VAL A 83 -8.74 15.35 1.15
N TRP A 84 -8.69 14.60 0.07
CA TRP A 84 -7.42 14.23 -0.53
C TRP A 84 -6.79 15.42 -1.26
N VAL A 85 -5.56 15.72 -0.95
CA VAL A 85 -4.79 16.82 -1.55
C VAL A 85 -3.69 16.33 -2.50
N GLY A 86 -3.40 15.03 -2.47
CA GLY A 86 -2.39 14.43 -3.36
C GLY A 86 -1.00 15.06 -3.21
N SER A 87 -0.12 14.74 -4.14
CA SER A 87 1.22 15.35 -4.27
C SER A 87 1.15 16.70 -5.02
N ASN A 88 0.33 17.61 -4.58
CA ASN A 88 -0.02 18.82 -5.31
C ASN A 88 0.98 19.96 -5.05
N SER A 89 1.20 20.83 -6.05
CA SER A 89 2.08 22.00 -5.98
C SER A 89 1.68 23.04 -4.93
N SER A 90 0.49 22.91 -4.34
CA SER A 90 -0.03 23.79 -3.28
C SER A 90 0.39 23.38 -1.86
N LYS A 91 1.06 22.24 -1.68
CA LYS A 91 1.59 21.84 -0.36
C LYS A 91 2.78 22.71 0.03
N PRO A 92 2.93 23.05 1.33
CA PRO A 92 4.12 23.69 1.83
C PRO A 92 5.37 22.87 1.45
N LYS A 93 6.37 23.53 0.91
CA LYS A 93 7.64 22.86 0.63
C LYS A 93 8.47 22.82 1.90
N PRO A 94 9.04 21.66 2.29
CA PRO A 94 9.95 21.60 3.41
C PRO A 94 11.19 22.44 3.12
N SER A 95 11.59 23.28 4.06
CA SER A 95 12.84 24.03 3.96
C SER A 95 13.98 23.12 4.39
N GLY A 96 14.68 22.53 3.43
CA GLY A 96 16.01 21.96 3.67
C GLY A 96 16.12 20.46 3.88
N SER A 97 15.05 19.68 3.90
CA SER A 97 15.17 18.22 3.92
C SER A 97 14.66 17.55 2.65
N ARG A 98 15.34 16.49 2.26
CA ARG A 98 14.95 15.60 1.17
C ARG A 98 13.79 14.71 1.66
N ALA A 99 12.55 15.14 1.45
CA ALA A 99 11.50 14.15 1.34
C ALA A 99 11.84 13.23 0.16
N THR A 100 11.93 11.93 0.37
CA THR A 100 12.19 11.00 -0.73
C THR A 100 11.01 11.07 -1.70
N ALA A 101 11.27 10.97 -2.99
CA ALA A 101 10.23 11.07 -4.01
C ALA A 101 9.13 9.99 -3.84
N SER A 102 9.43 8.89 -3.14
CA SER A 102 8.48 7.87 -2.74
C SER A 102 7.42 8.38 -1.75
N ASP A 103 7.80 9.23 -0.81
CA ASP A 103 6.88 9.76 0.21
C ASP A 103 5.89 10.77 -0.38
N LEU A 104 6.30 11.46 -1.45
CA LEU A 104 5.49 12.49 -2.14
C LEU A 104 4.63 11.93 -3.28
N SER A 105 4.91 10.72 -3.73
CA SER A 105 4.28 10.15 -4.94
C SER A 105 3.13 9.21 -4.65
N ARG A 106 2.91 8.86 -3.40
CA ARG A 106 1.88 7.93 -3.02
C ARG A 106 0.52 8.59 -3.18
N LYS A 107 -0.18 8.20 -4.22
CA LYS A 107 -1.62 8.37 -4.25
C LYS A 107 -2.14 7.53 -3.08
N PRO A 108 -2.97 8.08 -2.16
CA PRO A 108 -3.73 7.24 -1.27
C PRO A 108 -4.62 6.47 -2.19
N ASP A 109 -4.07 5.39 -2.65
CA ASP A 109 -4.89 4.46 -3.30
C ASP A 109 -5.67 3.78 -2.17
N ASP A 110 -6.89 3.42 -2.48
CA ASP A 110 -7.78 2.72 -1.57
C ASP A 110 -7.22 1.33 -1.14
N THR A 111 -5.94 1.11 -1.38
CA THR A 111 -5.19 -0.13 -1.23
C THR A 111 -4.53 -0.28 0.14
N TRP A 112 -5.02 0.41 1.15
CA TRP A 112 -4.70 0.03 2.50
C TRP A 112 -5.31 -1.34 2.74
N ASN A 113 -4.47 -2.35 2.65
CA ASN A 113 -4.88 -3.69 2.98
C ASN A 113 -5.28 -3.66 4.46
N THR A 114 -6.55 -3.91 4.76
CA THR A 114 -7.04 -4.01 6.14
C THR A 114 -6.61 -5.33 6.79
N LEU A 115 -5.85 -6.14 6.05
CA LEU A 115 -5.32 -7.40 6.57
C LEU A 115 -4.34 -7.09 7.71
N THR A 116 -4.68 -7.55 8.89
CA THR A 116 -3.77 -7.57 10.03
C THR A 116 -2.75 -8.67 9.82
N VAL A 117 -1.48 -8.33 9.89
CA VAL A 117 -0.38 -9.27 9.70
C VAL A 117 0.52 -9.28 10.93
N THR A 118 1.19 -10.39 11.17
CA THR A 118 2.28 -10.50 12.13
C THR A 118 3.58 -10.27 11.38
N TYR A 119 4.34 -9.27 11.80
CA TYR A 119 5.70 -9.04 11.36
C TYR A 119 6.66 -9.66 12.37
N SER A 120 7.61 -10.43 11.88
CA SER A 120 8.64 -11.06 12.70
C SER A 120 10.01 -10.52 12.30
N ASP A 121 10.73 -9.98 13.28
CA ASP A 121 12.12 -9.54 13.16
C ASP A 121 12.95 -10.33 14.18
N GLY A 122 13.65 -11.36 13.71
CA GLY A 122 14.32 -12.32 14.58
C GLY A 122 13.34 -13.06 15.48
N ASP A 123 13.56 -12.98 16.80
CA ASP A 123 12.75 -13.65 17.83
C ASP A 123 11.51 -12.83 18.26
N GLU A 124 11.38 -11.59 17.78
CA GLU A 124 10.26 -10.72 18.13
C GLU A 124 9.18 -10.77 17.05
N ALA A 125 7.93 -10.90 17.47
CA ALA A 125 6.77 -10.90 16.59
C ALA A 125 5.75 -9.86 17.06
N GLN A 126 5.31 -9.00 16.13
CA GLN A 126 4.37 -7.92 16.41
C GLN A 126 3.21 -7.93 15.42
N THR A 127 2.01 -7.64 15.91
CA THR A 127 0.85 -7.43 15.04
C THR A 127 0.88 -6.01 14.48
N VAL A 128 0.93 -5.91 13.16
CA VAL A 128 1.09 -4.63 12.46
C VAL A 128 0.06 -4.44 11.35
N SER A 129 -0.10 -3.21 10.90
CA SER A 129 -0.99 -2.89 9.80
C SER A 129 -0.26 -3.01 8.46
N LEU A 130 -0.70 -3.95 7.62
CA LEU A 130 -0.20 -4.09 6.25
C LEU A 130 -0.70 -2.94 5.39
N GLN A 131 0.22 -2.21 4.77
CA GLN A 131 -0.09 -1.07 3.93
C GLN A 131 -0.12 -1.44 2.45
N THR A 132 0.91 -2.15 2.01
CA THR A 132 1.04 -2.60 0.63
C THR A 132 1.65 -3.99 0.64
N LEU A 133 0.98 -4.94 -0.01
CA LEU A 133 1.51 -6.27 -0.22
C LEU A 133 2.27 -6.32 -1.54
N GLY A 134 3.51 -6.81 -1.50
CA GLY A 134 4.28 -7.19 -2.67
C GLY A 134 4.65 -8.67 -2.63
N VAL A 135 5.22 -9.20 -3.69
CA VAL A 135 5.74 -10.58 -3.73
C VAL A 135 7.03 -10.68 -2.93
N ALA A 136 7.95 -9.75 -3.13
CA ALA A 136 9.26 -9.72 -2.46
C ALA A 136 9.27 -8.76 -1.26
N MET A 137 8.77 -7.55 -1.43
CA MET A 137 8.81 -6.48 -0.44
C MET A 137 7.41 -5.93 -0.19
N SER A 138 7.04 -5.85 1.06
CA SER A 138 5.79 -5.27 1.53
C SER A 138 6.05 -4.00 2.33
N GLU A 139 5.02 -3.19 2.51
CA GLU A 139 5.08 -2.02 3.37
C GLU A 139 4.11 -2.19 4.52
N ILE A 140 4.59 -2.01 5.73
CA ILE A 140 3.83 -2.06 6.97
C ILE A 140 3.89 -0.70 7.66
N TYR A 141 2.96 -0.49 8.58
CA TYR A 141 2.99 0.64 9.49
C TYR A 141 3.21 0.12 10.91
N MET A 142 4.30 0.56 11.52
CA MET A 142 4.73 0.16 12.86
C MET A 142 5.38 1.35 13.58
N ASP A 143 5.08 1.53 14.84
CA ASP A 143 5.66 2.56 15.72
C ASP A 143 5.62 4.00 15.19
N GLY A 144 4.62 4.29 14.37
CA GLY A 144 4.46 5.64 13.80
C GLY A 144 5.15 5.84 12.46
N GLU A 145 5.77 4.81 11.88
CA GLU A 145 6.52 4.88 10.63
C GLU A 145 6.04 3.85 9.61
N PHE A 146 6.24 4.18 8.32
CA PHE A 146 6.08 3.23 7.24
C PHE A 146 7.41 2.52 7.01
N LEU A 147 7.40 1.21 7.18
CA LEU A 147 8.56 0.36 7.00
C LEU A 147 8.38 -0.54 5.79
N ARG A 148 9.44 -0.73 5.04
CA ARG A 148 9.52 -1.73 3.97
C ARG A 148 10.24 -2.94 4.50
N VAL A 149 9.56 -4.06 4.44
CA VAL A 149 10.03 -5.31 5.01
C VAL A 149 9.95 -6.42 3.96
N PRO A 150 10.81 -7.45 4.03
CA PRO A 150 10.65 -8.63 3.21
C PRO A 150 9.26 -9.24 3.43
N THR A 151 8.58 -9.60 2.38
CA THR A 151 7.25 -10.22 2.51
C THR A 151 7.32 -11.57 3.21
N ALA A 152 8.46 -12.25 3.13
CA ALA A 152 8.74 -13.49 3.85
C ALA A 152 8.68 -13.33 5.38
N SER A 153 8.95 -12.13 5.92
CA SER A 153 8.86 -11.85 7.35
C SER A 153 7.43 -11.57 7.84
N LEU A 154 6.44 -11.60 6.94
CA LEU A 154 5.04 -11.40 7.28
C LEU A 154 4.29 -12.72 7.34
N SER A 155 3.38 -12.83 8.31
CA SER A 155 2.42 -13.92 8.39
C SER A 155 1.01 -13.38 8.68
N TRP A 156 0.00 -14.12 8.23
CA TRP A 156 -1.41 -13.83 8.48
C TRP A 156 -2.20 -15.13 8.54
N GLU A 157 -3.38 -15.07 9.10
CA GLU A 157 -4.27 -16.23 9.15
C GLU A 157 -4.70 -16.64 7.74
N THR A 158 -4.41 -17.88 7.37
CA THR A 158 -4.71 -18.44 6.06
C THR A 158 -4.88 -19.95 6.15
N GLU A 159 -5.77 -20.50 5.30
CA GLU A 159 -5.90 -21.94 5.03
C GLU A 159 -5.13 -22.34 3.75
N ALA A 160 -4.41 -21.42 3.14
CA ALA A 160 -3.57 -21.70 1.98
C ALA A 160 -2.23 -22.30 2.41
N ASP A 161 -1.65 -23.14 1.55
CA ASP A 161 -0.28 -23.59 1.73
C ASP A 161 0.70 -22.41 1.69
N ASP A 162 1.84 -22.53 2.35
CA ASP A 162 2.85 -21.45 2.39
C ASP A 162 3.25 -20.99 0.99
N ASN A 163 3.38 -21.93 0.05
CA ASN A 163 3.70 -21.64 -1.35
C ASN A 163 2.53 -21.00 -2.15
N GLN A 164 1.37 -20.83 -1.54
CA GLN A 164 0.18 -20.29 -2.20
C GLN A 164 -0.42 -19.06 -1.47
N ARG A 165 0.28 -18.53 -0.49
CA ARG A 165 -0.20 -17.41 0.33
C ARG A 165 -0.29 -16.10 -0.45
N ILE A 166 0.47 -15.95 -1.52
CA ILE A 166 0.52 -14.74 -2.34
C ILE A 166 0.19 -15.08 -3.78
N ALA A 167 -0.62 -14.24 -4.39
CA ALA A 167 -0.87 -14.32 -5.82
C ALA A 167 -0.88 -12.93 -6.45
N VAL A 168 -0.68 -12.89 -7.75
CA VAL A 168 -0.85 -11.70 -8.57
C VAL A 168 -2.08 -11.88 -9.45
N ILE A 169 -2.91 -10.87 -9.54
CA ILE A 169 -4.05 -10.88 -10.46
C ILE A 169 -3.51 -10.98 -11.89
N TYR A 170 -3.78 -12.11 -12.53
CA TYR A 170 -3.33 -12.43 -13.88
C TYR A 170 -4.51 -12.46 -14.85
N ALA A 171 -4.65 -11.44 -15.67
CA ALA A 171 -5.72 -11.34 -16.64
C ALA A 171 -5.20 -10.77 -17.97
N PRO A 172 -4.39 -11.55 -18.72
CA PRO A 172 -3.65 -11.06 -19.88
C PRO A 172 -4.54 -10.57 -21.04
N SER A 173 -5.73 -11.15 -21.18
CA SER A 173 -6.68 -10.78 -22.24
C SER A 173 -7.51 -9.55 -21.88
N THR A 174 -8.02 -9.47 -20.66
CA THR A 174 -8.98 -8.44 -20.25
C THR A 174 -8.35 -7.32 -19.39
N GLY A 175 -7.23 -7.61 -18.69
CA GLY A 175 -6.60 -6.72 -17.72
C GLY A 175 -7.37 -6.60 -16.42
N LYS A 176 -8.45 -7.38 -16.25
CA LYS A 176 -9.34 -7.31 -15.10
C LYS A 176 -9.85 -8.69 -14.72
N CYS A 177 -10.05 -8.91 -13.43
CA CYS A 177 -10.68 -10.08 -12.85
C CYS A 177 -11.90 -9.65 -12.04
N THR A 178 -12.96 -10.46 -12.05
CA THR A 178 -14.16 -10.17 -11.28
C THR A 178 -14.09 -10.90 -9.94
N MET A 179 -14.23 -10.18 -8.85
CA MET A 179 -14.35 -10.71 -7.50
C MET A 179 -15.81 -10.81 -7.08
N ARG A 180 -16.19 -11.91 -6.44
CA ARG A 180 -17.58 -12.27 -6.13
C ARG A 180 -17.74 -12.68 -4.68
N GLU A 181 -19.00 -12.61 -4.18
CA GLU A 181 -19.36 -13.08 -2.84
C GLU A 181 -19.42 -14.62 -2.77
N GLU A 182 -19.80 -15.28 -3.88
CA GLU A 182 -20.00 -16.73 -3.95
C GLU A 182 -19.13 -17.36 -5.04
N ALA A 183 -18.74 -18.63 -4.84
CA ALA A 183 -17.98 -19.43 -5.80
C ALA A 183 -18.84 -19.83 -7.02
N SER A 184 -19.42 -18.87 -7.69
CA SER A 184 -20.32 -19.04 -8.83
C SER A 184 -20.17 -17.93 -9.85
N LYS A 185 -20.30 -18.28 -11.15
CA LYS A 185 -20.36 -17.28 -12.23
C LYS A 185 -21.60 -16.35 -12.09
N LYS A 186 -22.63 -16.78 -11.39
CA LYS A 186 -23.85 -16.01 -11.11
C LYS A 186 -23.79 -15.28 -9.76
N GLY A 187 -22.78 -15.56 -8.93
CA GLY A 187 -22.60 -14.91 -7.64
C GLY A 187 -22.51 -13.39 -7.78
N LYS A 188 -22.98 -12.68 -6.79
CA LYS A 188 -22.97 -11.22 -6.77
C LYS A 188 -21.52 -10.70 -6.92
N ILE A 189 -21.35 -9.72 -7.78
CA ILE A 189 -20.06 -9.06 -8.01
C ILE A 189 -19.81 -8.09 -6.86
N ILE A 190 -18.66 -8.24 -6.18
CA ILE A 190 -18.19 -7.30 -5.18
C ILE A 190 -17.47 -6.15 -5.88
N MET A 191 -16.44 -6.51 -6.67
CA MET A 191 -15.61 -5.53 -7.37
C MET A 191 -14.86 -6.14 -8.55
N THR A 192 -14.11 -5.29 -9.24
CA THR A 192 -13.22 -5.69 -10.34
C THR A 192 -11.77 -5.46 -9.93
N CYS A 193 -10.99 -6.53 -9.88
CA CYS A 193 -9.57 -6.51 -9.56
C CYS A 193 -8.75 -6.21 -10.83
N LYS A 194 -7.74 -5.36 -10.70
CA LYS A 194 -6.83 -5.00 -11.81
C LYS A 194 -5.70 -6.02 -11.92
N ALA A 195 -5.35 -6.42 -13.15
CA ALA A 195 -4.19 -7.26 -13.40
C ALA A 195 -2.90 -6.57 -12.89
N GLY A 196 -1.98 -7.37 -12.37
CA GLY A 196 -0.70 -6.93 -11.82
C GLY A 196 -0.73 -6.58 -10.33
N ARG A 197 -1.90 -6.51 -9.70
CA ARG A 197 -1.98 -6.28 -8.25
C ARG A 197 -1.65 -7.55 -7.49
N VAL A 198 -0.83 -7.38 -6.47
CA VAL A 198 -0.49 -8.45 -5.52
C VAL A 198 -1.62 -8.57 -4.50
N VAL A 199 -2.00 -9.79 -4.18
CA VAL A 199 -3.11 -10.12 -3.27
C VAL A 199 -2.70 -11.20 -2.29
N SER A 200 -3.23 -11.13 -1.07
CA SER A 200 -3.12 -12.22 -0.11
C SER A 200 -4.15 -13.30 -0.43
N VAL A 201 -3.71 -14.54 -0.38
CA VAL A 201 -4.55 -15.73 -0.57
C VAL A 201 -4.93 -16.25 0.80
N LEU A 202 -6.24 -16.38 1.07
CA LEU A 202 -6.76 -16.90 2.32
C LEU A 202 -7.08 -18.40 2.22
N ARG A 203 -7.61 -18.83 1.07
CA ARG A 203 -7.96 -20.23 0.83
C ARG A 203 -7.99 -20.54 -0.65
N VAL A 204 -7.32 -21.59 -1.06
CA VAL A 204 -7.35 -22.12 -2.43
C VAL A 204 -8.46 -23.17 -2.54
N GLY A 205 -9.36 -23.00 -3.50
CA GLY A 205 -10.37 -23.99 -3.86
C GLY A 205 -10.18 -24.51 -5.28
N ASP A 206 -10.96 -25.48 -5.71
CA ASP A 206 -10.81 -26.15 -7.01
C ASP A 206 -10.94 -25.20 -8.21
N VAL A 207 -11.86 -24.24 -8.16
CA VAL A 207 -12.19 -23.32 -9.26
C VAL A 207 -12.05 -21.85 -8.85
N TYR A 208 -12.33 -21.54 -7.60
CA TYR A 208 -12.29 -20.21 -7.03
C TYR A 208 -11.34 -20.19 -5.83
N THR A 209 -10.57 -19.14 -5.74
CA THR A 209 -9.70 -18.85 -4.60
C THR A 209 -10.23 -17.64 -3.84
N ARG A 210 -10.22 -17.73 -2.52
CA ARG A 210 -10.55 -16.64 -1.60
C ARG A 210 -9.33 -15.77 -1.38
N ILE A 211 -9.46 -14.49 -1.67
CA ILE A 211 -8.38 -13.51 -1.58
C ILE A 211 -8.81 -12.26 -0.81
N VAL A 212 -7.84 -11.47 -0.38
CA VAL A 212 -8.06 -10.08 0.00
C VAL A 212 -7.46 -9.18 -1.07
N TYR A 213 -8.27 -8.31 -1.63
CA TYR A 213 -7.88 -7.29 -2.60
C TYR A 213 -8.33 -5.92 -2.09
N ASP A 214 -7.38 -5.00 -1.92
CA ASP A 214 -7.64 -3.65 -1.42
C ASP A 214 -8.45 -3.64 -0.11
N GLY A 215 -8.17 -4.60 0.80
CA GLY A 215 -8.85 -4.74 2.08
C GLY A 215 -10.24 -5.38 2.01
N VAL A 216 -10.68 -5.82 0.84
CA VAL A 216 -11.96 -6.50 0.65
C VAL A 216 -11.74 -7.97 0.37
N GLU A 217 -12.38 -8.83 1.16
CA GLU A 217 -12.36 -10.27 0.97
C GLU A 217 -13.37 -10.69 -0.09
N GLY A 218 -13.00 -11.67 -0.92
CA GLY A 218 -13.91 -12.23 -1.92
C GLY A 218 -13.28 -13.36 -2.73
N LEU A 219 -14.05 -13.88 -3.66
CA LEU A 219 -13.71 -15.05 -4.46
C LEU A 219 -13.42 -14.67 -5.91
N VAL A 220 -12.29 -15.11 -6.42
CA VAL A 220 -11.88 -14.95 -7.82
C VAL A 220 -11.64 -16.31 -8.46
N LEU A 221 -11.78 -16.39 -9.78
CA LEU A 221 -11.43 -17.60 -10.53
C LEU A 221 -9.92 -17.87 -10.42
N ASN A 222 -9.53 -19.12 -10.21
CA ASN A 222 -8.12 -19.53 -10.19
C ASN A 222 -7.38 -19.14 -11.47
N SER A 223 -8.06 -19.17 -12.61
CA SER A 223 -7.49 -18.72 -13.90
C SER A 223 -7.15 -17.23 -13.96
N CYS A 224 -7.59 -16.44 -12.98
CA CYS A 224 -7.25 -15.04 -12.82
C CYS A 224 -6.08 -14.80 -11.87
N LEU A 225 -5.45 -15.85 -11.37
CA LEU A 225 -4.36 -15.76 -10.41
C LEU A 225 -3.09 -16.42 -10.97
N LYS A 226 -1.96 -15.82 -10.64
CA LYS A 226 -0.64 -16.45 -10.71
C LYS A 226 -0.09 -16.44 -9.29
N PHE A 227 0.09 -17.63 -8.73
CA PHE A 227 0.65 -17.79 -7.39
C PHE A 227 2.16 -17.57 -7.43
N TYR A 228 2.68 -16.97 -6.38
CA TYR A 228 4.09 -16.72 -6.17
C TYR A 228 4.51 -17.23 -4.80
N GLU A 229 5.71 -17.78 -4.74
CA GLU A 229 6.44 -17.98 -3.50
C GLU A 229 7.06 -16.64 -3.09
N THR A 230 7.09 -16.36 -1.79
CA THR A 230 7.85 -15.23 -1.29
C THR A 230 9.33 -15.51 -1.40
N PRO A 231 10.10 -14.70 -2.13
CA PRO A 231 11.53 -14.93 -2.23
C PRO A 231 12.22 -14.62 -0.89
N ASP A 232 13.28 -15.35 -0.60
CA ASP A 232 14.20 -15.02 0.49
C ASP A 232 14.85 -13.64 0.24
N GLU A 233 15.36 -13.01 1.29
CA GLU A 233 15.97 -11.68 1.21
C GLU A 233 17.12 -11.60 0.21
N ASP A 234 17.90 -12.68 0.06
CA ASP A 234 19.01 -12.76 -0.89
C ASP A 234 18.56 -13.02 -2.34
N ALA A 235 17.28 -13.34 -2.56
CA ALA A 235 16.75 -13.70 -3.87
C ALA A 235 16.25 -12.51 -4.69
N PHE A 236 16.32 -11.30 -4.14
CA PHE A 236 15.96 -10.09 -4.86
C PHE A 236 16.90 -8.93 -4.50
N THR A 237 16.97 -7.94 -5.39
CA THR A 237 17.75 -6.72 -5.18
C THR A 237 16.82 -5.53 -5.10
N THR A 238 17.13 -4.58 -4.24
CA THR A 238 16.37 -3.34 -4.13
C THR A 238 16.91 -2.25 -5.05
N GLY A 239 16.09 -1.24 -5.31
CA GLY A 239 16.47 -0.11 -6.15
C GLY A 239 15.37 0.94 -6.26
N LEU A 240 15.61 1.90 -7.13
CA LEU A 240 14.70 3.00 -7.40
C LEU A 240 14.30 3.05 -8.87
N LEU A 241 13.04 3.37 -9.14
CA LEU A 241 12.64 3.75 -10.49
C LEU A 241 13.34 5.03 -10.89
N SER A 242 14.00 5.00 -12.03
CA SER A 242 14.69 6.14 -12.63
C SER A 242 14.16 6.41 -14.03
N ALA A 243 14.29 7.62 -14.53
CA ALA A 243 14.02 7.91 -15.94
C ALA A 243 15.34 8.34 -16.59
N LYS A 244 15.79 7.58 -17.57
CA LYS A 244 17.04 7.86 -18.28
C LYS A 244 17.08 9.32 -18.75
N GLY A 245 18.04 10.10 -18.21
CA GLY A 245 18.26 11.51 -18.59
C GLY A 245 17.24 12.51 -18.05
N LYS A 246 16.34 12.12 -17.13
CA LYS A 246 15.35 13.03 -16.52
C LYS A 246 15.56 13.12 -15.01
N THR A 247 15.95 14.29 -14.56
CA THR A 247 16.02 14.63 -13.13
C THR A 247 14.69 15.14 -12.56
N ASN A 248 13.63 15.15 -13.38
CA ASN A 248 12.33 15.71 -13.01
C ASN A 248 11.55 14.69 -12.15
N THR A 249 11.29 15.05 -10.90
CA THR A 249 10.53 14.27 -9.91
C THR A 249 9.06 14.00 -10.32
N THR A 250 8.55 14.67 -11.36
CA THR A 250 7.20 14.41 -11.90
C THR A 250 7.18 13.35 -13.02
N ALA A 251 8.36 12.89 -13.48
CA ALA A 251 8.44 11.86 -14.49
C ALA A 251 7.87 10.53 -13.97
N THR A 252 7.26 9.76 -14.86
CA THR A 252 6.71 8.44 -14.55
C THR A 252 7.31 7.38 -15.44
N VAL A 253 7.44 6.18 -14.89
CA VAL A 253 7.86 4.95 -15.58
C VAL A 253 6.66 4.02 -15.69
N SER A 254 6.49 3.38 -16.83
CA SER A 254 5.41 2.41 -17.06
C SER A 254 5.82 1.03 -16.57
N VAL A 255 4.95 0.40 -15.79
CA VAL A 255 5.02 -1.02 -15.42
C VAL A 255 4.12 -1.81 -16.36
N TYR A 256 4.61 -2.93 -16.87
CA TYR A 256 3.92 -3.77 -17.85
C TYR A 256 3.64 -5.16 -17.28
N GLN A 257 2.56 -5.79 -17.76
CA GLN A 257 2.17 -7.13 -17.32
C GLN A 257 3.14 -8.22 -17.81
N LEU A 258 3.71 -8.08 -18.98
CA LEU A 258 4.63 -9.04 -19.62
C LEU A 258 5.66 -8.28 -20.45
N THR A 259 6.84 -8.85 -20.66
CA THR A 259 7.92 -8.25 -21.46
C THR A 259 7.53 -8.05 -22.92
N LYS A 260 6.69 -8.93 -23.49
CA LYS A 260 6.19 -8.86 -24.87
C LYS A 260 4.82 -8.19 -24.98
N SER A 261 4.17 -7.90 -23.87
CA SER A 261 2.84 -7.28 -23.84
C SER A 261 2.99 -5.77 -23.81
N ARG A 262 2.20 -5.09 -24.65
CA ARG A 262 2.06 -3.63 -24.54
C ARG A 262 1.04 -3.22 -23.46
N ARG A 263 0.51 -4.18 -22.71
CA ARG A 263 -0.43 -3.89 -21.64
C ARG A 263 0.31 -3.27 -20.46
N ARG A 264 0.16 -1.98 -20.35
CA ARG A 264 0.62 -1.23 -19.17
C ARG A 264 -0.31 -1.50 -18.01
N LEU A 265 0.26 -1.85 -16.88
CA LEU A 265 -0.46 -1.98 -15.61
C LEU A 265 -0.69 -0.60 -14.99
N ASP A 266 0.40 0.14 -14.80
CA ASP A 266 0.33 1.48 -14.23
C ASP A 266 1.51 2.36 -14.70
N LYS A 267 1.49 3.62 -14.28
CA LYS A 267 2.58 4.59 -14.38
C LYS A 267 3.01 5.00 -12.98
N ILE A 268 4.20 4.62 -12.61
CA ILE A 268 4.78 4.89 -11.30
C ILE A 268 5.78 6.04 -11.41
N ARG A 269 5.82 6.91 -10.43
CA ARG A 269 6.77 8.04 -10.43
C ARG A 269 8.20 7.56 -10.27
N VAL A 270 9.10 8.31 -10.89
CA VAL A 270 10.54 8.20 -10.68
C VAL A 270 10.86 8.42 -9.21
N GLY A 271 11.81 7.63 -8.69
CA GLY A 271 12.18 7.63 -7.27
C GLY A 271 11.34 6.68 -6.42
N ALA A 272 10.33 5.99 -6.98
CA ALA A 272 9.65 4.94 -6.26
C ALA A 272 10.60 3.78 -6.00
N TYR A 273 10.60 3.30 -4.77
CA TYR A 273 11.35 2.14 -4.33
C TYR A 273 10.75 0.86 -4.92
N LEU A 274 11.59 -0.07 -5.33
CA LEU A 274 11.19 -1.35 -5.91
C LEU A 274 12.10 -2.49 -5.47
N ALA A 275 11.55 -3.71 -5.52
CA ALA A 275 12.36 -4.93 -5.49
C ALA A 275 12.48 -5.50 -6.91
N VAL A 276 13.66 -5.95 -7.28
CA VAL A 276 13.97 -6.61 -8.55
C VAL A 276 14.22 -8.08 -8.27
N MET A 277 13.38 -8.95 -8.83
CA MET A 277 13.44 -10.40 -8.60
C MET A 277 14.16 -11.14 -9.72
N ASP A 278 14.03 -10.66 -10.96
CA ASP A 278 14.66 -11.33 -12.10
C ASP A 278 14.97 -10.32 -13.23
N LYS A 279 15.86 -10.72 -14.13
CA LYS A 279 16.19 -10.02 -15.36
C LYS A 279 15.90 -10.85 -16.59
N VAL A 280 14.95 -10.39 -17.40
CA VAL A 280 14.53 -11.03 -18.65
C VAL A 280 14.89 -10.14 -19.84
N GLY A 281 16.05 -10.33 -20.42
CA GLY A 281 16.58 -9.48 -21.49
C GLY A 281 16.80 -8.04 -21.04
N GLU A 282 16.12 -7.08 -21.66
CA GLU A 282 16.13 -5.64 -21.29
C GLU A 282 15.09 -5.28 -20.23
N TRP A 283 14.53 -6.24 -19.51
CA TRP A 283 13.47 -6.02 -18.55
C TRP A 283 13.83 -6.59 -17.19
N TYR A 284 13.45 -5.88 -16.14
CA TYR A 284 13.41 -6.39 -14.78
C TYR A 284 11.99 -6.80 -14.40
N GLU A 285 11.85 -7.96 -13.78
CA GLU A 285 10.65 -8.35 -13.03
C GLU A 285 10.70 -7.68 -11.66
N VAL A 286 9.68 -6.88 -11.36
CA VAL A 286 9.73 -5.98 -10.21
C VAL A 286 8.45 -5.97 -9.42
N ASP A 287 8.60 -5.72 -8.11
CA ASP A 287 7.55 -5.26 -7.22
C ASP A 287 7.70 -3.77 -6.97
N VAL A 288 6.65 -3.01 -7.17
CA VAL A 288 6.61 -1.57 -6.89
C VAL A 288 5.21 -1.12 -6.51
N ASN A 289 5.04 -0.54 -5.33
CA ASN A 289 3.76 -0.01 -4.84
C ASN A 289 2.58 -1.00 -4.96
N GLY A 290 2.81 -2.28 -4.62
CA GLY A 290 1.79 -3.35 -4.70
C GLY A 290 1.45 -3.80 -6.13
N TRP A 291 2.22 -3.36 -7.13
CA TRP A 291 2.18 -3.86 -8.49
C TRP A 291 3.34 -4.82 -8.73
N HIS A 292 3.03 -5.95 -9.31
CA HIS A 292 4.01 -6.90 -9.81
C HIS A 292 4.00 -6.91 -11.34
N GLY A 293 5.16 -6.73 -11.95
CA GLY A 293 5.26 -6.65 -13.41
C GLY A 293 6.67 -6.37 -13.89
N PHE A 294 6.77 -5.82 -15.10
CA PHE A 294 8.04 -5.62 -15.79
C PHE A 294 8.32 -4.15 -16.08
N VAL A 295 9.54 -3.73 -15.82
CA VAL A 295 10.07 -2.39 -16.13
C VAL A 295 11.34 -2.56 -16.97
N LYS A 296 11.57 -1.67 -17.93
CA LYS A 296 12.85 -1.68 -18.68
C LYS A 296 14.01 -1.40 -17.73
N ASP A 297 15.08 -2.16 -17.84
CA ASP A 297 16.29 -2.03 -17.02
C ASP A 297 16.88 -0.61 -17.05
N ALA A 298 16.81 0.05 -18.21
CA ALA A 298 17.23 1.46 -18.36
C ALA A 298 16.46 2.46 -17.45
N ASN A 299 15.36 2.04 -16.84
CA ASN A 299 14.54 2.85 -15.94
C ASN A 299 14.66 2.39 -14.47
N VAL A 300 15.69 1.65 -14.12
CA VAL A 300 15.95 1.19 -12.76
C VAL A 300 17.38 1.55 -12.38
N THR A 301 17.54 2.05 -11.18
CA THR A 301 18.84 2.20 -10.51
C THR A 301 18.85 1.26 -9.33
N LEU A 302 19.68 0.23 -9.37
CA LEU A 302 19.83 -0.72 -8.27
C LEU A 302 20.61 -0.08 -7.12
N ASP A 303 20.29 -0.49 -5.92
CA ASP A 303 21.10 -0.20 -4.75
C ASP A 303 22.43 -0.97 -4.86
N ALA A 304 23.54 -0.35 -4.38
CA ALA A 304 24.88 -0.87 -4.49
C ALA A 304 25.16 -1.94 -3.42
#